data_6705d5cc26562f775007103af39f74aa
#
_entry.id   6705d5cc26562f775007103af39f74aa
#
_cell.length_a   1.000
_cell.length_b   1.000
_cell.length_c   1.000
_cell.angle_alpha   90.00
_cell.angle_beta   90.00
_cell.angle_gamma   90.00
#
_symmetry.space_group_name_H-M   'P 1'
#
loop_
_entity.id
_entity.type
_entity.pdbx_description
1 polymer ?
#
loop_
_entity_poly.entity_id
_entity_poly.type
_entity_poly.pdbx_seq_one_letter_code
_entity_poly.pdbx_strand_id
1 'polypeptide(L)'
;MRWENNRRSSNIEDKRGESQSFGGSSRGSSIVSLLPLIKSLLGTKIGRIILVIGLVLYFGFGINPLSFIEGGTNSQTQTQKVVNQEYDDRQAAFVSAILAQTEDIWREVLAKNGLAYSDAKLVLFRGAVKSACGFASSAIGPFYCPSDTRVYLDLAF
;
A
#
# COMPACT_ATOMS: atom_id res chain seq x y z
N MET A 1 23.28 21.22 4.50
CA MET A 1 23.69 20.08 5.34
C MET A 1 24.38 19.06 4.43
N ARG A 2 25.63 18.68 4.71
CA ARG A 2 26.35 17.71 3.87
C ARG A 2 26.09 16.30 4.42
N TRP A 3 25.23 15.55 3.79
CA TRP A 3 24.85 14.21 4.21
C TRP A 3 25.27 13.13 3.20
N GLU A 4 25.64 13.53 1.99
CA GLU A 4 25.94 12.61 0.87
C GLU A 4 27.08 11.64 1.19
N ASN A 5 28.08 12.10 1.96
CA ASN A 5 29.26 11.30 2.33
C ASN A 5 29.11 10.59 3.70
N ASN A 6 27.95 10.71 4.35
CA ASN A 6 27.76 10.09 5.65
C ASN A 6 27.44 8.59 5.52
N ARG A 7 27.70 7.85 6.60
CA ARG A 7 27.29 6.44 6.73
C ARG A 7 25.79 6.30 6.44
N ARG A 8 25.42 5.23 5.81
CA ARG A 8 24.02 4.81 5.62
C ARG A 8 23.66 3.76 6.64
N SER A 9 22.46 3.84 7.21
CA SER A 9 21.95 2.77 8.06
C SER A 9 21.58 1.54 7.22
N SER A 10 21.91 0.36 7.75
CA SER A 10 21.45 -0.92 7.22
C SER A 10 20.07 -1.33 7.77
N ASN A 11 19.53 -0.56 8.73
CA ASN A 11 18.26 -0.85 9.38
C ASN A 11 17.07 -0.23 8.62
N ILE A 12 17.16 -0.20 7.27
CA ILE A 12 16.09 0.24 6.38
C ILE A 12 15.50 -0.95 5.64
N GLU A 13 14.20 -1.05 5.68
CA GLU A 13 13.39 -1.98 4.89
C GLU A 13 12.64 -1.18 3.82
N ASP A 14 13.07 -1.32 2.57
CA ASP A 14 12.51 -0.56 1.45
C ASP A 14 11.35 -1.33 0.81
N LYS A 15 10.12 -0.85 1.05
CA LYS A 15 8.88 -1.39 0.50
C LYS A 15 8.21 -0.44 -0.50
N ARG A 16 8.93 0.54 -1.04
CA ARG A 16 8.38 1.50 -1.99
C ARG A 16 7.86 0.87 -3.29
N GLY A 17 8.43 -0.26 -3.68
CA GLY A 17 8.01 -1.03 -4.85
C GLY A 17 6.87 -2.02 -4.58
N GLU A 18 6.50 -2.24 -3.33
CA GLU A 18 5.41 -3.13 -2.97
C GLU A 18 4.07 -2.39 -3.06
N SER A 19 3.27 -2.64 -4.09
CA SER A 19 1.90 -2.15 -4.16
C SER A 19 1.04 -2.92 -3.16
N GLN A 20 0.89 -2.37 -1.97
CA GLN A 20 -0.10 -2.88 -1.02
C GLN A 20 -1.47 -2.32 -1.41
N SER A 21 -2.20 -3.07 -2.21
CA SER A 21 -3.59 -2.74 -2.48
C SER A 21 -4.42 -2.91 -1.20
N PHE A 22 -5.29 -1.96 -0.96
CA PHE A 22 -6.43 -2.08 -0.02
C PHE A 22 -7.34 -3.18 -0.60
N GLY A 23 -6.88 -4.40 -0.54
CA GLY A 23 -7.55 -5.53 -1.12
C GLY A 23 -7.92 -6.48 -0.02
N GLY A 24 -9.21 -6.58 0.20
CA GLY A 24 -9.73 -7.86 0.60
C GLY A 24 -9.12 -8.92 -0.31
N SER A 25 -8.73 -10.03 0.27
CA SER A 25 -8.36 -11.26 -0.37
C SER A 25 -9.06 -11.42 -1.72
N SER A 26 -8.44 -11.01 -2.81
CA SER A 26 -8.81 -11.49 -4.12
C SER A 26 -8.29 -12.93 -4.23
N ARG A 27 -8.87 -13.83 -3.45
CA ARG A 27 -9.06 -15.17 -3.96
C ARG A 27 -9.70 -14.93 -5.31
N GLY A 28 -8.98 -15.27 -6.35
CA GLY A 28 -9.46 -15.18 -7.72
C GLY A 28 -10.90 -15.64 -7.71
N SER A 29 -11.82 -14.70 -7.89
CA SER A 29 -13.22 -15.00 -8.07
C SER A 29 -13.27 -15.68 -9.42
N SER A 30 -12.94 -16.96 -9.40
CA SER A 30 -13.12 -17.82 -10.54
C SER A 30 -14.56 -17.64 -10.95
N ILE A 31 -14.80 -17.34 -12.21
CA ILE A 31 -16.13 -17.37 -12.86
C ILE A 31 -16.94 -18.59 -12.37
N VAL A 32 -16.25 -19.63 -12.00
CA VAL A 32 -16.77 -20.86 -11.39
C VAL A 32 -17.52 -20.62 -10.06
N SER A 33 -17.12 -19.66 -9.22
CA SER A 33 -17.83 -19.37 -7.98
C SER A 33 -19.12 -18.56 -8.18
N LEU A 34 -19.30 -17.96 -9.36
CA LEU A 34 -20.53 -17.27 -9.75
C LEU A 34 -21.56 -18.19 -10.42
N LEU A 35 -21.15 -19.39 -10.83
CA LEU A 35 -22.03 -20.38 -11.47
C LEU A 35 -23.31 -20.67 -10.69
N PRO A 36 -23.30 -20.89 -9.34
CA PRO A 36 -24.53 -21.14 -8.60
C PRO A 36 -25.45 -19.91 -8.55
N LEU A 37 -24.89 -18.70 -8.51
CA LEU A 37 -25.66 -17.46 -8.56
C LEU A 37 -26.33 -17.25 -9.92
N ILE A 38 -25.60 -17.50 -11.02
CA ILE A 38 -26.12 -17.43 -12.39
C ILE A 38 -27.24 -18.46 -12.57
N LYS A 39 -27.07 -19.67 -12.06
CA LYS A 39 -28.09 -20.73 -12.15
C LYS A 39 -29.35 -20.37 -11.37
N SER A 40 -29.22 -19.75 -10.21
CA SER A 40 -30.35 -19.24 -9.41
C SER A 40 -31.07 -18.09 -10.11
N LEU A 41 -30.32 -17.19 -10.76
CA LEU A 41 -30.87 -16.04 -11.48
C LEU A 41 -31.63 -16.48 -12.74
N LEU A 42 -31.15 -17.47 -13.49
CA LEU A 42 -31.81 -18.04 -14.66
C LEU A 42 -33.11 -18.79 -14.31
N GLY A 43 -33.23 -19.32 -13.09
CA GLY A 43 -34.40 -20.03 -12.59
C GLY A 43 -35.60 -19.14 -12.29
N THR A 44 -35.42 -17.84 -12.12
CA THR A 44 -36.51 -16.90 -11.77
C THR A 44 -36.97 -16.06 -12.96
N LYS A 45 -38.28 -15.78 -13.04
CA LYS A 45 -38.84 -14.91 -14.11
C LYS A 45 -38.18 -13.51 -14.10
N ILE A 46 -37.93 -12.98 -12.92
CA ILE A 46 -37.28 -11.67 -12.72
C ILE A 46 -35.82 -11.69 -13.20
N GLY A 47 -35.08 -12.75 -12.91
CA GLY A 47 -33.67 -12.88 -13.33
C GLY A 47 -33.52 -12.93 -14.86
N ARG A 48 -34.46 -13.57 -15.57
CA ARG A 48 -34.49 -13.56 -17.06
C ARG A 48 -34.72 -12.15 -17.61
N ILE A 49 -35.60 -11.37 -16.99
CA ILE A 49 -35.90 -9.98 -17.40
C ILE A 49 -34.65 -9.11 -17.22
N ILE A 50 -33.96 -9.22 -16.08
CA ILE A 50 -32.72 -8.48 -15.80
C ILE A 50 -31.61 -8.85 -16.81
N LEU A 51 -31.50 -10.13 -17.17
CA LEU A 51 -30.52 -10.61 -18.13
C LEU A 51 -30.81 -10.04 -19.54
N VAL A 52 -32.08 -10.02 -19.99
CA VAL A 52 -32.49 -9.46 -21.27
C VAL A 52 -32.24 -7.93 -21.29
N ILE A 53 -32.57 -7.21 -20.23
CA ILE A 53 -32.29 -5.77 -20.12
C ILE A 53 -30.78 -5.52 -20.19
N GLY A 54 -29.97 -6.30 -19.45
CA GLY A 54 -28.50 -6.19 -19.47
C GLY A 54 -27.93 -6.40 -20.88
N LEU A 55 -28.48 -7.36 -21.60
CA LEU A 55 -28.03 -7.70 -22.96
C LEU A 55 -28.43 -6.60 -23.96
N VAL A 56 -29.62 -6.03 -23.83
CA VAL A 56 -30.07 -4.88 -24.64
C VAL A 56 -29.22 -3.65 -24.36
N LEU A 57 -28.88 -3.36 -23.12
CA LEU A 57 -28.01 -2.23 -22.75
C LEU A 57 -26.58 -2.45 -23.25
N TYR A 58 -26.08 -3.68 -23.21
CA TYR A 58 -24.74 -4.02 -23.73
C TYR A 58 -24.65 -3.84 -25.25
N PHE A 59 -25.59 -4.39 -26.02
CA PHE A 59 -25.56 -4.33 -27.49
C PHE A 59 -26.12 -3.04 -28.06
N GLY A 60 -27.08 -2.39 -27.36
CA GLY A 60 -27.75 -1.17 -27.87
C GLY A 60 -27.02 0.11 -27.49
N PHE A 61 -26.45 0.19 -26.31
CA PHE A 61 -25.84 1.41 -25.77
C PHE A 61 -24.35 1.27 -25.46
N GLY A 62 -23.75 0.07 -25.66
CA GLY A 62 -22.34 -0.17 -25.37
C GLY A 62 -21.99 -0.06 -23.86
N ILE A 63 -22.98 -0.05 -22.99
CA ILE A 63 -22.78 0.05 -21.55
C ILE A 63 -22.42 -1.34 -21.03
N ASN A 64 -21.24 -1.44 -20.39
CA ASN A 64 -20.82 -2.69 -19.80
C ASN A 64 -21.51 -2.88 -18.42
N PRO A 65 -22.51 -3.77 -18.30
CA PRO A 65 -23.25 -3.95 -17.05
C PRO A 65 -22.38 -4.54 -15.93
N LEU A 66 -21.22 -5.14 -16.28
CA LEU A 66 -20.28 -5.66 -15.31
C LEU A 66 -19.60 -4.55 -14.49
N SER A 67 -19.42 -3.37 -15.07
CA SER A 67 -18.88 -2.21 -14.37
C SER A 67 -19.79 -1.69 -13.25
N PHE A 68 -21.09 -1.99 -13.35
CA PHE A 68 -22.07 -1.65 -12.30
C PHE A 68 -22.09 -2.63 -11.14
N ILE A 69 -21.69 -3.90 -11.40
CA ILE A 69 -21.61 -4.96 -10.38
C ILE A 69 -20.28 -4.88 -9.63
N GLU A 70 -19.23 -4.40 -10.27
CA GLU A 70 -17.93 -4.12 -9.63
C GLU A 70 -18.00 -2.88 -8.71
N GLY A 71 -19.21 -2.52 -8.30
CA GLY A 71 -19.54 -1.57 -7.24
C GLY A 71 -18.59 -0.38 -7.21
N GLY A 72 -18.86 0.64 -8.06
CA GLY A 72 -18.38 1.99 -7.77
C GLY A 72 -16.93 2.16 -7.29
N THR A 73 -16.03 1.26 -7.61
CA THR A 73 -14.63 1.61 -7.59
C THR A 73 -14.45 2.53 -8.77
N ASN A 74 -14.65 3.83 -8.50
CA ASN A 74 -13.94 4.83 -9.25
C ASN A 74 -12.53 4.27 -9.41
N SER A 75 -12.23 3.75 -10.58
CA SER A 75 -10.89 3.78 -11.09
C SER A 75 -10.56 5.27 -11.20
N GLN A 76 -10.31 5.89 -10.06
CA GLN A 76 -9.27 6.88 -10.06
C GLN A 76 -8.09 6.12 -10.64
N THR A 77 -7.91 6.29 -11.95
CA THR A 77 -6.58 6.27 -12.52
C THR A 77 -5.79 7.11 -11.52
N GLN A 78 -5.19 6.44 -10.54
CA GLN A 78 -4.08 7.03 -9.84
C GLN A 78 -3.15 7.34 -10.98
N THR A 79 -3.17 8.60 -11.39
CA THR A 79 -2.06 9.19 -12.08
C THR A 79 -0.91 8.80 -11.18
N GLN A 80 -0.24 7.71 -11.50
CA GLN A 80 1.07 7.40 -10.94
C GLN A 80 1.83 8.66 -11.30
N LYS A 81 1.86 9.59 -10.33
CA LYS A 81 2.75 10.72 -10.38
C LYS A 81 4.05 10.07 -10.74
N VAL A 82 4.53 10.34 -11.97
CA VAL A 82 5.79 9.78 -12.48
C VAL A 82 6.80 10.14 -11.42
N VAL A 83 7.05 9.20 -10.51
CA VAL A 83 7.96 9.40 -9.41
C VAL A 83 9.30 9.48 -10.10
N ASN A 84 9.93 10.64 -10.04
CA ASN A 84 11.30 10.74 -10.50
C ASN A 84 12.12 9.81 -9.59
N GLN A 85 12.44 8.62 -10.09
CA GLN A 85 13.12 7.56 -9.36
C GLN A 85 14.39 8.10 -8.68
N GLU A 86 15.13 8.95 -9.39
CA GLU A 86 16.34 9.57 -8.87
C GLU A 86 16.06 10.44 -7.64
N TYR A 87 14.99 11.24 -7.68
CA TYR A 87 14.60 12.06 -6.55
C TYR A 87 14.17 11.20 -5.36
N ASP A 88 13.44 10.14 -5.61
CA ASP A 88 12.96 9.20 -4.61
C ASP A 88 14.11 8.45 -3.93
N ASP A 89 15.07 7.99 -4.72
CA ASP A 89 16.25 7.31 -4.20
C ASP A 89 17.16 8.27 -3.41
N ARG A 90 17.21 9.53 -3.82
CA ARG A 90 17.93 10.57 -3.08
C ARG A 90 17.27 10.85 -1.72
N GLN A 91 15.94 10.89 -1.65
CA GLN A 91 15.22 11.02 -0.38
C GLN A 91 15.46 9.81 0.53
N ALA A 92 15.37 8.59 0.00
CA ALA A 92 15.65 7.38 0.76
C ALA A 92 17.09 7.37 1.28
N ALA A 93 18.05 7.78 0.46
CA ALA A 93 19.45 7.92 0.84
C ALA A 93 19.64 8.97 1.96
N PHE A 94 18.95 10.11 1.88
CA PHE A 94 18.98 11.13 2.92
C PHE A 94 18.46 10.59 4.26
N VAL A 95 17.28 9.98 4.26
CA VAL A 95 16.67 9.40 5.45
C VAL A 95 17.57 8.32 6.06
N SER A 96 18.21 7.49 5.22
CA SER A 96 19.19 6.48 5.67
C SER A 96 20.40 7.10 6.37
N ALA A 97 20.89 8.24 5.89
CA ALA A 97 22.00 8.93 6.52
C ALA A 97 21.61 9.53 7.87
N ILE A 98 20.41 10.10 7.98
CA ILE A 98 19.88 10.65 9.23
C ILE A 98 19.67 9.53 10.26
N LEU A 99 19.09 8.40 9.85
CA LEU A 99 18.92 7.26 10.75
C LEU A 99 20.28 6.77 11.28
N ALA A 100 21.29 6.63 10.41
CA ALA A 100 22.62 6.22 10.81
C ALA A 100 23.25 7.14 11.87
N GLN A 101 23.12 8.46 11.70
CA GLN A 101 23.59 9.44 12.69
C GLN A 101 22.82 9.34 14.00
N THR A 102 21.51 9.13 13.93
CA THR A 102 20.67 8.92 15.11
C THR A 102 21.10 7.68 15.88
N GLU A 103 21.36 6.57 15.20
CA GLU A 103 21.87 5.34 15.80
C GLU A 103 23.22 5.56 16.51
N ASP A 104 24.15 6.25 15.85
CA ASP A 104 25.48 6.51 16.41
C ASP A 104 25.40 7.35 17.68
N ILE A 105 24.60 8.42 17.67
CA ILE A 105 24.39 9.30 18.82
C ILE A 105 23.73 8.53 19.98
N TRP A 106 22.67 7.78 19.73
CA TRP A 106 21.99 7.04 20.78
C TRP A 106 22.83 5.93 21.36
N ARG A 107 23.63 5.23 20.55
CA ARG A 107 24.60 4.24 21.04
C ARG A 107 25.61 4.88 22.02
N GLU A 108 26.12 6.06 21.66
CA GLU A 108 27.06 6.77 22.53
C GLU A 108 26.40 7.27 23.84
N VAL A 109 25.23 7.89 23.73
CA VAL A 109 24.49 8.44 24.89
C VAL A 109 24.08 7.34 25.86
N LEU A 110 23.52 6.23 25.35
CA LEU A 110 23.06 5.13 26.19
C LEU A 110 24.24 4.37 26.80
N ALA A 111 25.33 4.15 26.05
CA ALA A 111 26.54 3.52 26.59
C ALA A 111 27.14 4.29 27.77
N LYS A 112 27.14 5.63 27.72
CA LYS A 112 27.58 6.48 28.84
C LYS A 112 26.72 6.29 30.09
N ASN A 113 25.48 5.84 29.94
CA ASN A 113 24.57 5.55 31.05
C ASN A 113 24.47 4.05 31.36
N GLY A 114 25.37 3.22 30.84
CA GLY A 114 25.39 1.78 31.08
C GLY A 114 24.25 1.00 30.42
N LEU A 115 23.61 1.61 29.40
CA LEU A 115 22.49 1.02 28.68
C LEU A 115 22.90 0.65 27.24
N ALA A 116 22.33 -0.42 26.72
CA ALA A 116 22.50 -0.81 25.33
C ALA A 116 21.42 -0.17 24.45
N TYR A 117 21.82 0.36 23.29
CA TYR A 117 20.87 0.84 22.29
C TYR A 117 20.36 -0.32 21.43
N SER A 118 19.06 -0.39 21.25
CA SER A 118 18.43 -1.30 20.29
C SER A 118 18.09 -0.52 19.02
N ASP A 119 18.70 -0.92 17.90
CA ASP A 119 18.51 -0.22 16.63
C ASP A 119 17.05 -0.28 16.16
N ALA A 120 16.48 0.88 15.87
CA ALA A 120 15.14 0.98 15.30
C ALA A 120 15.18 0.61 13.80
N LYS A 121 14.22 -0.20 13.35
CA LYS A 121 14.02 -0.45 11.92
C LYS A 121 13.10 0.60 11.30
N LEU A 122 13.53 1.16 10.18
CA LEU A 122 12.75 2.10 9.39
C LEU A 122 12.22 1.42 8.13
N VAL A 123 10.90 1.43 7.96
CA VAL A 123 10.21 0.92 6.78
C VAL A 123 9.84 2.10 5.89
N LEU A 124 10.41 2.14 4.69
CA LEU A 124 10.03 3.10 3.65
C LEU A 124 8.93 2.49 2.80
N PHE A 125 7.86 3.25 2.56
CA PHE A 125 6.73 2.76 1.76
C PHE A 125 6.15 3.86 0.87
N ARG A 126 5.16 3.53 0.04
CA ARG A 126 4.38 4.46 -0.77
C ARG A 126 2.90 4.12 -0.72
N GLY A 127 2.10 5.16 -0.44
CA GLY A 127 0.64 5.10 -0.46
C GLY A 127 0.03 4.35 0.70
N ALA A 128 0.44 3.12 0.92
CA ALA A 128 -0.12 2.28 1.98
C ALA A 128 0.87 1.21 2.44
N VAL A 129 0.76 0.83 3.72
CA VAL A 129 1.60 -0.21 4.33
C VAL A 129 0.80 -1.00 5.37
N LYS A 130 1.10 -2.29 5.49
CA LYS A 130 0.62 -3.14 6.58
C LYS A 130 1.71 -3.24 7.63
N SER A 131 1.37 -2.89 8.89
CA SER A 131 2.20 -3.07 10.07
C SER A 131 1.55 -4.05 11.05
N ALA A 132 2.26 -4.41 12.12
CA ALA A 132 1.66 -5.17 13.20
C ALA A 132 0.59 -4.38 13.99
N CYS A 133 0.62 -3.04 13.87
CA CYS A 133 -0.38 -2.15 14.46
C CYS A 133 -1.62 -1.95 13.56
N GLY A 134 -1.65 -2.58 12.39
CA GLY A 134 -2.73 -2.46 11.42
C GLY A 134 -2.27 -1.91 10.07
N PHE A 135 -3.26 -1.53 9.28
CA PHE A 135 -3.05 -0.93 7.97
C PHE A 135 -2.98 0.59 8.07
N ALA A 136 -2.00 1.19 7.43
CA ALA A 136 -1.80 2.64 7.39
C ALA A 136 -1.72 3.14 5.94
N SER A 137 -2.29 4.33 5.70
CA SER A 137 -2.16 5.05 4.43
C SER A 137 -1.27 6.27 4.61
N SER A 138 -0.80 6.86 3.52
CA SER A 138 -0.02 8.11 3.50
C SER A 138 -0.69 9.25 4.27
N ALA A 139 -2.02 9.26 4.37
CA ALA A 139 -2.76 10.30 5.07
C ALA A 139 -2.51 10.33 6.58
N ILE A 140 -1.99 9.24 7.16
CA ILE A 140 -1.67 9.15 8.60
C ILE A 140 -0.33 9.86 8.89
N GLY A 141 0.55 9.98 7.90
CA GLY A 141 1.91 10.47 8.07
C GLY A 141 2.87 9.42 8.65
N PRO A 142 4.08 9.82 9.03
CA PRO A 142 5.04 8.93 9.68
C PRO A 142 4.54 8.45 11.04
N PHE A 143 4.77 7.17 11.37
CA PHE A 143 4.35 6.62 12.65
C PHE A 143 5.31 5.54 13.17
N TYR A 144 5.26 5.31 14.48
CA TYR A 144 5.94 4.21 15.13
C TYR A 144 4.92 3.15 15.56
N CYS A 145 5.21 1.88 15.29
CA CYS A 145 4.40 0.76 15.72
C CYS A 145 5.09 0.01 16.88
N PRO A 146 4.54 0.08 18.10
CA PRO A 146 5.13 -0.63 19.25
C PRO A 146 5.10 -2.15 19.13
N SER A 147 4.13 -2.70 18.39
CA SER A 147 3.95 -4.15 18.28
C SER A 147 5.05 -4.84 17.46
N ASP A 148 5.69 -4.12 16.53
CA ASP A 148 6.81 -4.64 15.73
C ASP A 148 8.09 -3.81 15.91
N THR A 149 8.05 -2.76 16.75
CA THR A 149 9.16 -1.86 17.07
C THR A 149 9.78 -1.19 15.83
N ARG A 150 8.93 -0.80 14.86
CA ARG A 150 9.35 -0.20 13.60
C ARG A 150 8.80 1.21 13.42
N VAL A 151 9.59 2.04 12.75
CA VAL A 151 9.17 3.36 12.27
C VAL A 151 8.74 3.21 10.81
N TYR A 152 7.64 3.81 10.43
CA TYR A 152 7.09 3.78 9.09
C TYR A 152 7.08 5.19 8.50
N LEU A 153 7.61 5.34 7.29
CA LEU A 153 7.71 6.63 6.60
C LEU A 153 7.32 6.46 5.13
N ASP A 154 6.29 7.20 4.73
CA ASP A 154 5.96 7.34 3.31
C ASP A 154 6.78 8.50 2.72
N LEU A 155 7.55 8.24 1.68
CA LEU A 155 8.31 9.29 0.98
C LEU A 155 7.44 10.20 0.09
N ALA A 156 6.13 9.92 -0.03
CA ALA A 156 5.17 10.79 -0.70
C ALA A 156 4.49 11.79 0.24
N PHE A 157 4.74 11.66 1.55
CA PHE A 157 4.20 12.53 2.60
C PHE A 157 4.75 13.95 2.54
#